data_97cd6d6d71fa491e40e4113dcc2eabd9
#
_entry.id   97cd6d6d71fa491e40e4113dcc2eabd9
#
_cell.length_a   1.000
_cell.length_b   1.000
_cell.length_c   1.000
_cell.angle_alpha   90.00
_cell.angle_beta   90.00
_cell.angle_gamma   90.00
#
_symmetry.space_group_name_H-M   'P 1'
#
loop_
_entity.id
_entity.type
_entity.pdbx_description
1 polymer ?
#
loop_
_entity_poly.entity_id
_entity_poly.type
_entity_poly.pdbx_seq_one_letter_code
_entity_poly.pdbx_strand_id
1 'polypeptide(L)'
;MKLTIIGTGYVGLVTGTCFAEVGHQVVCVDNDAGKVKLLQSGGIPIYEPGLEEMVKRNVAAGRLSFTSSTAEGVEKSDVIFIAVPTPPQPDGSVDMSFMEKVSREIAAAMTSYKIVVDKSTVPVKTGDNVAETIKRYCKAKVDFDVVSNPEFLREGFAVEDLMKPDRVVVGVRSPRPVAMMKQVYEPFKAPIIVTDINSAELIKHASNSFLALKISYINAVSVLCEATGANVQEVATGMGLDDRIGRRFLNAGIGFGGSCFPKDLSAFIKISEQVGYDFRLLKEVQHINAAQMERFVKKITDTLWVLKDKTIGVLGLAFKQNTDDVRSSPAIDLCHRLQKEGAALRVYDPKGMDKARAILTNVTYVDDMDCVAEGCDAIVVATEWDDFKKLDLARAKKGLSHPIMFDGRNLFDAAEMEKLGWIYKSIGR
;
A
#
# COMPACT_ATOMS: atom_id res chain seq x y z
N MET A 1 -2.77 19.93 -20.04
CA MET A 1 -1.41 20.44 -19.70
C MET A 1 -0.38 19.41 -20.08
N LYS A 2 0.91 19.79 -20.11
CA LYS A 2 2.02 18.87 -20.34
C LYS A 2 2.68 18.51 -19.02
N LEU A 3 2.64 17.24 -18.65
CA LEU A 3 3.11 16.74 -17.36
C LEU A 3 4.16 15.65 -17.55
N THR A 4 5.12 15.59 -16.65
CA THR A 4 6.06 14.45 -16.55
C THR A 4 5.91 13.80 -15.17
N ILE A 5 5.92 12.48 -15.15
CA ILE A 5 5.94 11.68 -13.93
C ILE A 5 7.23 10.85 -13.93
N ILE A 6 8.08 11.07 -12.94
CA ILE A 6 9.35 10.34 -12.82
C ILE A 6 9.18 9.24 -11.76
N GLY A 7 9.31 7.99 -12.20
CA GLY A 7 8.99 6.77 -11.46
C GLY A 7 7.68 6.16 -11.96
N THR A 8 7.71 4.85 -12.30
CA THR A 8 6.53 4.08 -12.77
C THR A 8 6.19 2.91 -11.84
N GLY A 9 6.34 3.15 -10.53
CA GLY A 9 5.79 2.28 -9.49
C GLY A 9 4.27 2.49 -9.31
N TYR A 10 3.71 1.94 -8.24
CA TYR A 10 2.26 2.06 -7.94
C TYR A 10 1.78 3.51 -7.98
N VAL A 11 2.47 4.43 -7.31
CA VAL A 11 2.08 5.83 -7.26
C VAL A 11 2.23 6.51 -8.62
N GLY A 12 3.40 6.39 -9.24
CA GLY A 12 3.72 7.15 -10.45
C GLY A 12 2.95 6.68 -11.67
N LEU A 13 2.84 5.36 -11.89
CA LEU A 13 2.10 4.84 -13.06
C LEU A 13 0.61 5.15 -12.96
N VAL A 14 0.00 4.96 -11.77
CA VAL A 14 -1.41 5.32 -11.56
C VAL A 14 -1.62 6.82 -11.74
N THR A 15 -0.75 7.66 -11.14
CA THR A 15 -0.85 9.11 -11.26
C THR A 15 -0.76 9.57 -12.73
N GLY A 16 0.25 9.11 -13.46
CA GLY A 16 0.44 9.47 -14.87
C GLY A 16 -0.72 9.03 -15.75
N THR A 17 -1.22 7.81 -15.52
CA THR A 17 -2.32 7.25 -16.29
C THR A 17 -3.63 8.00 -16.02
N CYS A 18 -3.97 8.29 -14.77
CA CYS A 18 -5.18 9.05 -14.43
C CYS A 18 -5.10 10.51 -14.91
N PHE A 19 -3.92 11.14 -14.88
CA PHE A 19 -3.75 12.47 -15.47
C PHE A 19 -3.96 12.46 -16.99
N ALA A 20 -3.47 11.42 -17.68
CA ALA A 20 -3.72 11.26 -19.11
C ALA A 20 -5.21 11.01 -19.40
N GLU A 21 -5.88 10.24 -18.54
CA GLU A 21 -7.33 9.94 -18.66
C GLU A 21 -8.20 11.19 -18.61
N VAL A 22 -7.85 12.15 -17.76
CA VAL A 22 -8.56 13.43 -17.66
C VAL A 22 -8.11 14.47 -18.70
N GLY A 23 -7.29 14.07 -19.68
CA GLY A 23 -6.97 14.89 -20.87
C GLY A 23 -5.62 15.63 -20.81
N HIS A 24 -4.76 15.36 -19.84
CA HIS A 24 -3.39 15.90 -19.85
C HIS A 24 -2.50 15.11 -20.83
N GLN A 25 -1.44 15.76 -21.34
CA GLN A 25 -0.37 15.11 -22.08
C GLN A 25 0.71 14.69 -21.08
N VAL A 26 0.93 13.40 -20.94
CA VAL A 26 1.77 12.83 -19.86
C VAL A 26 2.93 12.01 -20.44
N VAL A 27 4.12 12.30 -19.97
CA VAL A 27 5.31 11.48 -20.18
C VAL A 27 5.67 10.82 -18.85
N CYS A 28 5.64 9.49 -18.80
CA CYS A 28 6.15 8.74 -17.66
C CYS A 28 7.60 8.32 -17.90
N VAL A 29 8.45 8.56 -16.93
CA VAL A 29 9.89 8.27 -16.98
C VAL A 29 10.23 7.20 -15.96
N ASP A 30 10.97 6.17 -16.34
CA ASP A 30 11.56 5.20 -15.40
C ASP A 30 12.98 4.83 -15.87
N ASN A 31 13.90 4.67 -14.94
CA ASN A 31 15.28 4.29 -15.25
C ASN A 31 15.45 2.79 -15.54
N ASP A 32 14.43 1.98 -15.31
CA ASP A 32 14.39 0.56 -15.68
C ASP A 32 13.92 0.41 -17.14
N ALA A 33 14.87 0.16 -18.04
CA ALA A 33 14.58 -0.02 -19.46
C ALA A 33 13.64 -1.22 -19.74
N GLY A 34 13.64 -2.24 -18.89
CA GLY A 34 12.73 -3.38 -18.99
C GLY A 34 11.29 -2.98 -18.72
N LYS A 35 11.05 -2.21 -17.66
CA LYS A 35 9.73 -1.64 -17.36
C LYS A 35 9.24 -0.71 -18.46
N VAL A 36 10.11 0.18 -18.94
CA VAL A 36 9.75 1.12 -20.04
C VAL A 36 9.34 0.33 -21.28
N LYS A 37 10.11 -0.69 -21.67
CA LYS A 37 9.78 -1.55 -22.81
C LYS A 37 8.46 -2.30 -22.62
N LEU A 38 8.21 -2.83 -21.42
CA LEU A 38 6.94 -3.49 -21.07
C LEU A 38 5.76 -2.51 -21.23
N LEU A 39 5.87 -1.31 -20.66
CA LEU A 39 4.84 -0.27 -20.73
C LEU A 39 4.59 0.20 -22.18
N GLN A 40 5.64 0.37 -22.99
CA GLN A 40 5.55 0.71 -24.40
C GLN A 40 4.85 -0.38 -25.24
N SER A 41 4.97 -1.65 -24.84
CA SER A 41 4.27 -2.76 -25.47
C SER A 41 2.82 -2.96 -24.99
N GLY A 42 2.33 -2.12 -24.06
CA GLY A 42 0.98 -2.16 -23.51
C GLY A 42 0.81 -3.08 -22.30
N GLY A 43 1.89 -3.69 -21.79
CA GLY A 43 1.88 -4.39 -20.50
C GLY A 43 2.03 -3.43 -19.33
N ILE A 44 1.76 -3.92 -18.10
CA ILE A 44 1.96 -3.14 -16.86
C ILE A 44 2.77 -3.96 -15.84
N PRO A 45 3.67 -3.32 -15.06
CA PRO A 45 4.55 -4.01 -14.10
C PRO A 45 3.90 -4.25 -12.73
N ILE A 46 2.66 -3.84 -12.52
CA ILE A 46 1.93 -3.92 -11.26
C ILE A 46 0.49 -4.36 -11.54
N TYR A 47 -0.15 -5.00 -10.57
CA TYR A 47 -1.58 -5.25 -10.64
C TYR A 47 -2.36 -4.16 -9.89
N GLU A 48 -3.23 -3.47 -10.62
CA GLU A 48 -4.18 -2.48 -10.08
C GLU A 48 -5.45 -2.55 -10.93
N PRO A 49 -6.64 -2.76 -10.33
CA PRO A 49 -7.89 -2.90 -11.08
C PRO A 49 -8.15 -1.73 -12.03
N GLY A 50 -8.42 -2.03 -13.31
CA GLY A 50 -8.74 -1.03 -14.34
C GLY A 50 -7.55 -0.22 -14.89
N LEU A 51 -6.35 -0.39 -14.35
CA LEU A 51 -5.18 0.38 -14.77
C LEU A 51 -4.70 -0.01 -16.17
N GLU A 52 -4.65 -1.30 -16.48
CA GLU A 52 -4.11 -1.80 -17.76
C GLU A 52 -4.91 -1.28 -18.96
N GLU A 53 -6.25 -1.36 -18.88
CA GLU A 53 -7.13 -0.86 -19.92
C GLU A 53 -7.01 0.66 -20.07
N MET A 54 -6.83 1.36 -18.94
CA MET A 54 -6.65 2.81 -18.93
C MET A 54 -5.32 3.22 -19.57
N VAL A 55 -4.22 2.50 -19.29
CA VAL A 55 -2.92 2.69 -19.95
C VAL A 55 -3.06 2.49 -21.46
N LYS A 56 -3.61 1.35 -21.90
CA LYS A 56 -3.75 1.03 -23.33
C LYS A 56 -4.52 2.11 -24.11
N ARG A 57 -5.68 2.56 -23.60
CA ARG A 57 -6.48 3.58 -24.29
C ARG A 57 -5.81 4.95 -24.32
N ASN A 58 -5.05 5.33 -23.28
CA ASN A 58 -4.36 6.63 -23.25
C ASN A 58 -3.08 6.65 -24.10
N VAL A 59 -2.38 5.52 -24.20
CA VAL A 59 -1.27 5.34 -25.17
C VAL A 59 -1.80 5.42 -26.59
N ALA A 60 -2.87 4.71 -26.91
CA ALA A 60 -3.50 4.74 -28.24
C ALA A 60 -4.03 6.14 -28.61
N ALA A 61 -4.51 6.90 -27.64
CA ALA A 61 -4.95 8.28 -27.83
C ALA A 61 -3.80 9.30 -27.89
N GLY A 62 -2.55 8.88 -27.75
CA GLY A 62 -1.37 9.74 -27.75
C GLY A 62 -1.25 10.67 -26.53
N ARG A 63 -2.02 10.44 -25.47
CA ARG A 63 -1.97 11.23 -24.23
C ARG A 63 -0.97 10.73 -23.20
N LEU A 64 -0.57 9.46 -23.29
CA LEU A 64 0.38 8.82 -22.38
C LEU A 64 1.55 8.23 -23.16
N SER A 65 2.76 8.53 -22.75
CA SER A 65 3.98 7.96 -23.34
C SER A 65 5.00 7.60 -22.26
N PHE A 66 5.95 6.72 -22.59
CA PHE A 66 6.96 6.21 -21.67
C PHE A 66 8.35 6.38 -22.26
N THR A 67 9.31 6.82 -21.43
CA THR A 67 10.72 6.99 -21.82
C THR A 67 11.64 6.65 -20.66
N SER A 68 12.89 6.31 -20.96
CA SER A 68 13.94 6.18 -19.94
C SER A 68 14.76 7.47 -19.74
N SER A 69 14.44 8.53 -20.47
CA SER A 69 15.19 9.79 -20.45
C SER A 69 14.48 10.85 -19.58
N THR A 70 15.05 11.14 -18.39
CA THR A 70 14.60 12.25 -17.56
C THR A 70 14.66 13.57 -18.31
N ALA A 71 15.71 13.80 -19.12
CA ALA A 71 15.88 15.02 -19.90
C ALA A 71 14.73 15.23 -20.89
N GLU A 72 14.32 14.17 -21.61
CA GLU A 72 13.19 14.22 -22.54
C GLU A 72 11.88 14.59 -21.81
N GLY A 73 11.63 13.98 -20.63
CA GLY A 73 10.47 14.31 -19.82
C GLY A 73 10.46 15.78 -19.39
N VAL A 74 11.58 16.28 -18.87
CA VAL A 74 11.74 17.67 -18.41
C VAL A 74 11.53 18.67 -19.55
N GLU A 75 12.08 18.39 -20.72
CA GLU A 75 11.94 19.26 -21.90
C GLU A 75 10.48 19.38 -22.35
N LYS A 76 9.74 18.27 -22.35
CA LYS A 76 8.36 18.17 -22.87
C LYS A 76 7.29 18.69 -21.94
N SER A 77 7.60 19.03 -20.68
CA SER A 77 6.60 19.35 -19.65
C SER A 77 6.83 20.65 -18.92
N ASP A 78 5.76 21.20 -18.36
CA ASP A 78 5.77 22.40 -17.51
C ASP A 78 5.77 22.02 -16.01
N VAL A 79 5.17 20.87 -15.67
CA VAL A 79 5.07 20.35 -14.30
C VAL A 79 5.65 18.94 -14.27
N ILE A 80 6.57 18.71 -13.36
CA ILE A 80 7.33 17.46 -13.21
C ILE A 80 7.02 16.88 -11.83
N PHE A 81 6.41 15.71 -11.80
CA PHE A 81 6.11 14.98 -10.57
C PHE A 81 7.20 13.95 -10.29
N ILE A 82 7.74 13.96 -9.08
CA ILE A 82 8.69 12.96 -8.60
C ILE A 82 7.91 11.93 -7.80
N ALA A 83 7.85 10.69 -8.31
CA ALA A 83 7.17 9.54 -7.70
C ALA A 83 8.13 8.34 -7.59
N VAL A 84 9.34 8.60 -7.11
CA VAL A 84 10.41 7.61 -6.96
C VAL A 84 10.31 6.86 -5.64
N PRO A 85 10.90 5.65 -5.52
CA PRO A 85 10.94 4.91 -4.28
C PRO A 85 11.62 5.69 -3.15
N THR A 86 11.11 5.51 -1.94
CA THR A 86 11.67 6.02 -0.68
C THR A 86 11.78 4.86 0.31
N PRO A 87 12.72 3.91 0.08
CA PRO A 87 12.80 2.70 0.89
C PRO A 87 13.24 2.99 2.33
N PRO A 88 12.79 2.17 3.30
CA PRO A 88 13.22 2.33 4.68
C PRO A 88 14.68 1.89 4.84
N GLN A 89 15.41 2.57 5.73
CA GLN A 89 16.72 2.16 6.22
C GLN A 89 16.60 1.34 7.52
N PRO A 90 17.63 0.58 7.91
CA PRO A 90 17.60 -0.24 9.13
C PRO A 90 17.34 0.55 10.41
N ASP A 91 17.70 1.84 10.46
CA ASP A 91 17.49 2.71 11.61
C ASP A 91 16.09 3.36 11.65
N GLY A 92 15.20 2.99 10.70
CA GLY A 92 13.84 3.55 10.54
C GLY A 92 13.78 4.83 9.74
N SER A 93 14.92 5.41 9.32
CA SER A 93 14.95 6.55 8.40
C SER A 93 14.58 6.13 6.99
N VAL A 94 14.46 7.12 6.09
CA VAL A 94 14.12 6.91 4.67
C VAL A 94 15.37 7.18 3.82
N ASP A 95 15.65 6.29 2.86
CA ASP A 95 16.68 6.54 1.85
C ASP A 95 16.21 7.56 0.82
N MET A 96 16.86 8.73 0.84
CA MET A 96 16.55 9.85 -0.04
C MET A 96 17.43 9.93 -1.30
N SER A 97 18.28 8.94 -1.53
CA SER A 97 19.24 8.92 -2.65
C SER A 97 18.56 9.01 -4.03
N PHE A 98 17.41 8.36 -4.19
CA PHE A 98 16.62 8.42 -5.42
C PHE A 98 16.05 9.84 -5.66
N MET A 99 15.56 10.51 -4.61
CA MET A 99 15.05 11.88 -4.70
C MET A 99 16.16 12.85 -5.08
N GLU A 100 17.30 12.75 -4.44
CA GLU A 100 18.44 13.62 -4.70
C GLU A 100 18.98 13.41 -6.11
N LYS A 101 19.11 12.15 -6.57
CA LYS A 101 19.54 11.83 -7.93
C LYS A 101 18.60 12.43 -8.98
N VAL A 102 17.30 12.21 -8.85
CA VAL A 102 16.30 12.73 -9.80
C VAL A 102 16.26 14.27 -9.77
N SER A 103 16.39 14.89 -8.60
CA SER A 103 16.46 16.36 -8.49
C SER A 103 17.66 16.93 -9.25
N ARG A 104 18.82 16.26 -9.24
CA ARG A 104 20.00 16.64 -10.06
C ARG A 104 19.73 16.47 -11.56
N GLU A 105 19.12 15.36 -11.96
CA GLU A 105 18.79 15.09 -13.35
C GLU A 105 17.82 16.13 -13.91
N ILE A 106 16.76 16.47 -13.15
CA ILE A 106 15.83 17.55 -13.48
C ILE A 106 16.58 18.87 -13.63
N ALA A 107 17.39 19.24 -12.64
CA ALA A 107 18.15 20.50 -12.65
C ALA A 107 19.07 20.62 -13.86
N ALA A 108 19.74 19.53 -14.24
CA ALA A 108 20.64 19.50 -15.38
C ALA A 108 19.93 19.67 -16.73
N ALA A 109 18.66 19.23 -16.81
CA ALA A 109 17.84 19.26 -18.02
C ALA A 109 16.98 20.54 -18.15
N MET A 110 16.80 21.32 -17.09
CA MET A 110 15.96 22.52 -17.10
C MET A 110 16.57 23.64 -17.93
N THR A 111 15.80 24.13 -18.91
CA THR A 111 16.15 25.28 -19.77
C THR A 111 15.13 26.43 -19.69
N SER A 112 14.01 26.21 -19.00
CA SER A 112 12.94 27.16 -18.78
C SER A 112 12.31 26.94 -17.41
N TYR A 113 11.43 27.86 -16.99
CA TYR A 113 10.70 27.70 -15.73
C TYR A 113 9.96 26.36 -15.66
N LYS A 114 10.09 25.68 -14.51
CA LYS A 114 9.39 24.42 -14.21
C LYS A 114 8.81 24.44 -12.80
N ILE A 115 7.72 23.72 -12.61
CA ILE A 115 7.23 23.34 -11.29
C ILE A 115 7.65 21.89 -11.04
N VAL A 116 8.44 21.68 -10.00
CA VAL A 116 8.89 20.36 -9.57
C VAL A 116 8.05 19.95 -8.37
N VAL A 117 7.31 18.86 -8.53
CA VAL A 117 6.31 18.40 -7.54
C VAL A 117 6.80 17.13 -6.87
N ASP A 118 7.01 17.19 -5.58
CA ASP A 118 7.29 16.02 -4.76
C ASP A 118 5.97 15.30 -4.44
N LYS A 119 5.82 14.09 -5.00
CA LYS A 119 4.65 13.25 -4.78
C LYS A 119 4.96 12.02 -3.93
N SER A 120 6.21 11.63 -3.83
CA SER A 120 6.66 10.56 -2.95
C SER A 120 6.38 10.90 -1.48
N THR A 121 6.17 9.87 -0.64
CA THR A 121 6.12 10.06 0.81
C THR A 121 7.52 10.26 1.36
N VAL A 122 7.79 11.45 1.87
CA VAL A 122 9.12 11.93 2.24
C VAL A 122 9.12 12.57 3.65
N PRO A 123 10.27 12.59 4.34
CA PRO A 123 10.43 13.32 5.59
C PRO A 123 10.16 14.82 5.43
N VAL A 124 9.72 15.47 6.51
CA VAL A 124 9.53 16.92 6.56
C VAL A 124 10.85 17.63 6.25
N LYS A 125 10.79 18.74 5.49
CA LYS A 125 11.90 19.53 4.92
C LYS A 125 12.52 18.92 3.64
N THR A 126 11.96 17.89 3.07
CA THR A 126 12.46 17.33 1.80
C THR A 126 12.29 18.34 0.66
N GLY A 127 11.18 19.05 0.58
CA GLY A 127 11.00 20.08 -0.45
C GLY A 127 12.07 21.19 -0.39
N ASP A 128 12.61 21.49 0.80
CA ASP A 128 13.74 22.40 0.96
C ASP A 128 15.01 21.82 0.34
N ASN A 129 15.30 20.56 0.63
CA ASN A 129 16.46 19.85 0.11
C ASN A 129 16.40 19.70 -1.42
N VAL A 130 15.23 19.43 -1.97
CA VAL A 130 14.97 19.37 -3.42
C VAL A 130 15.26 20.75 -4.05
N ALA A 131 14.75 21.83 -3.46
CA ALA A 131 14.97 23.19 -3.94
C ALA A 131 16.46 23.57 -3.91
N GLU A 132 17.19 23.27 -2.84
CA GLU A 132 18.63 23.51 -2.74
C GLU A 132 19.43 22.68 -3.76
N THR A 133 19.03 21.42 -3.98
CA THR A 133 19.66 20.55 -4.98
C THR A 133 19.46 21.11 -6.39
N ILE A 134 18.23 21.48 -6.75
CA ILE A 134 17.95 22.06 -8.08
C ILE A 134 18.72 23.36 -8.25
N LYS A 135 18.71 24.26 -7.28
CA LYS A 135 19.46 25.53 -7.33
C LYS A 135 20.96 25.31 -7.56
N ARG A 136 21.53 24.28 -6.91
CA ARG A 136 22.97 23.95 -7.03
C ARG A 136 23.34 23.41 -8.39
N TYR A 137 22.49 22.58 -9.00
CA TYR A 137 22.81 21.83 -10.22
C TYR A 137 22.18 22.41 -11.50
N CYS A 138 21.28 23.39 -11.43
CA CYS A 138 20.68 24.04 -12.60
C CYS A 138 21.69 24.98 -13.29
N LYS A 139 22.29 24.49 -14.38
CA LYS A 139 23.30 25.23 -15.16
C LYS A 139 22.72 26.45 -15.89
N ALA A 140 21.47 26.34 -16.34
CA ALA A 140 20.78 27.41 -17.08
C ALA A 140 20.33 28.58 -16.18
N LYS A 141 20.39 28.41 -14.84
CA LYS A 141 19.96 29.40 -13.82
C LYS A 141 18.56 29.95 -14.07
N VAL A 142 17.65 29.06 -14.50
CA VAL A 142 16.24 29.39 -14.70
C VAL A 142 15.48 29.32 -13.40
N ASP A 143 14.38 30.08 -13.30
CA ASP A 143 13.47 30.02 -12.16
C ASP A 143 12.73 28.66 -12.10
N PHE A 144 12.36 28.29 -10.89
CA PHE A 144 11.54 27.12 -10.61
C PHE A 144 10.78 27.29 -9.30
N ASP A 145 9.73 26.49 -9.13
CA ASP A 145 9.08 26.31 -7.84
C ASP A 145 9.09 24.82 -7.46
N VAL A 146 9.22 24.55 -6.16
CA VAL A 146 9.04 23.21 -5.58
C VAL A 146 7.71 23.15 -4.87
N VAL A 147 6.97 22.09 -5.08
CA VAL A 147 5.64 21.84 -4.49
C VAL A 147 5.65 20.48 -3.82
N SER A 148 5.16 20.39 -2.59
CA SER A 148 4.84 19.11 -1.95
C SER A 148 3.38 18.75 -2.26
N ASN A 149 3.16 17.60 -2.88
CA ASN A 149 1.82 17.13 -3.24
C ASN A 149 1.69 15.64 -2.89
N PRO A 150 1.59 15.32 -1.60
CA PRO A 150 1.53 13.93 -1.16
C PRO A 150 0.35 13.18 -1.77
N GLU A 151 0.54 11.88 -1.99
CA GLU A 151 -0.50 10.98 -2.43
C GLU A 151 -1.27 10.38 -1.23
N PHE A 152 -2.52 9.94 -1.47
CA PHE A 152 -3.35 9.25 -0.50
C PHE A 152 -4.00 8.01 -1.12
N LEU A 153 -3.28 7.38 -2.04
CA LEU A 153 -3.76 6.23 -2.81
C LEU A 153 -3.68 4.96 -1.96
N ARG A 154 -4.66 4.09 -2.15
CA ARG A 154 -4.66 2.74 -1.61
C ARG A 154 -4.38 1.75 -2.73
N GLU A 155 -3.28 1.02 -2.69
CA GLU A 155 -3.03 -0.08 -3.64
C GLU A 155 -4.27 -0.98 -3.75
N GLY A 156 -4.63 -1.38 -4.97
CA GLY A 156 -5.88 -2.10 -5.25
C GLY A 156 -7.14 -1.24 -5.39
N PHE A 157 -7.05 0.04 -5.08
CA PHE A 157 -8.10 1.05 -5.24
C PHE A 157 -7.51 2.39 -5.70
N ALA A 158 -6.26 2.40 -6.14
CA ALA A 158 -5.51 3.63 -6.41
C ALA A 158 -6.06 4.42 -7.60
N VAL A 159 -6.58 3.74 -8.62
CA VAL A 159 -7.28 4.38 -9.74
C VAL A 159 -8.53 5.10 -9.25
N GLU A 160 -9.36 4.43 -8.43
CA GLU A 160 -10.58 5.04 -7.86
C GLU A 160 -10.25 6.22 -6.96
N ASP A 161 -9.28 6.05 -6.04
CA ASP A 161 -8.85 7.09 -5.10
C ASP A 161 -8.31 8.33 -5.80
N LEU A 162 -7.63 8.18 -6.95
CA LEU A 162 -7.12 9.32 -7.70
C LEU A 162 -8.19 9.95 -8.60
N MET A 163 -9.08 9.15 -9.18
CA MET A 163 -10.18 9.67 -10.02
C MET A 163 -11.27 10.38 -9.22
N LYS A 164 -11.42 10.02 -7.93
CA LYS A 164 -12.39 10.64 -7.00
C LYS A 164 -11.73 10.90 -5.64
N PRO A 165 -10.74 11.79 -5.55
CA PRO A 165 -10.01 12.00 -4.31
C PRO A 165 -10.86 12.77 -3.27
N ASP A 166 -10.78 12.36 -2.00
CA ASP A 166 -11.43 13.09 -0.90
C ASP A 166 -10.87 14.53 -0.78
N ARG A 167 -9.60 14.70 -1.10
CA ARG A 167 -8.87 16.00 -1.12
C ARG A 167 -7.57 15.89 -1.89
N VAL A 168 -7.08 17.04 -2.33
CA VAL A 168 -5.72 17.23 -2.87
C VAL A 168 -4.99 18.21 -1.96
N VAL A 169 -3.77 17.87 -1.54
CA VAL A 169 -2.92 18.76 -0.72
C VAL A 169 -1.81 19.32 -1.58
N VAL A 170 -1.64 20.63 -1.55
CA VAL A 170 -0.64 21.37 -2.34
C VAL A 170 0.15 22.26 -1.39
N GLY A 171 1.34 21.84 -1.03
CA GLY A 171 2.28 22.60 -0.20
C GLY A 171 3.20 23.46 -1.04
N VAL A 172 3.21 24.76 -0.81
CA VAL A 172 3.95 25.75 -1.59
C VAL A 172 4.71 26.74 -0.70
N ARG A 173 5.77 27.36 -1.24
CA ARG A 173 6.46 28.49 -0.62
C ARG A 173 5.98 29.83 -1.14
N SER A 174 5.46 29.87 -2.36
CA SER A 174 4.96 31.08 -3.01
C SER A 174 3.61 30.82 -3.67
N PRO A 175 2.81 31.84 -3.94
CA PRO A 175 1.53 31.67 -4.63
C PRO A 175 1.67 31.32 -6.13
N ARG A 176 2.86 31.48 -6.72
CA ARG A 176 3.10 31.33 -8.17
C ARG A 176 2.67 29.97 -8.73
N PRO A 177 3.05 28.82 -8.13
CA PRO A 177 2.65 27.50 -8.68
C PRO A 177 1.20 27.12 -8.44
N VAL A 178 0.48 27.81 -7.53
CA VAL A 178 -0.87 27.43 -7.08
C VAL A 178 -1.88 27.35 -8.24
N ALA A 179 -1.86 28.35 -9.13
CA ALA A 179 -2.81 28.39 -10.25
C ALA A 179 -2.62 27.21 -11.18
N MET A 180 -1.38 26.85 -11.48
CA MET A 180 -1.04 25.71 -12.34
C MET A 180 -1.37 24.37 -11.68
N MET A 181 -1.09 24.22 -10.39
CA MET A 181 -1.48 23.03 -9.63
C MET A 181 -3.00 22.86 -9.56
N LYS A 182 -3.75 23.95 -9.40
CA LYS A 182 -5.22 23.92 -9.48
C LYS A 182 -5.70 23.43 -10.85
N GLN A 183 -5.12 23.90 -11.95
CA GLN A 183 -5.46 23.43 -13.30
C GLN A 183 -5.15 21.94 -13.51
N VAL A 184 -4.08 21.41 -12.94
CA VAL A 184 -3.77 19.97 -12.99
C VAL A 184 -4.89 19.15 -12.35
N TYR A 185 -5.43 19.61 -11.22
CA TYR A 185 -6.41 18.85 -10.44
C TYR A 185 -7.87 19.26 -10.69
N GLU A 186 -8.14 20.30 -11.48
CA GLU A 186 -9.49 20.76 -11.79
C GLU A 186 -10.44 19.64 -12.31
N PRO A 187 -9.98 18.73 -13.20
CA PRO A 187 -10.86 17.67 -13.71
C PRO A 187 -11.37 16.70 -12.66
N PHE A 188 -10.66 16.56 -11.54
CA PHE A 188 -11.01 15.63 -10.45
C PHE A 188 -12.07 16.18 -9.51
N LYS A 189 -12.39 17.48 -9.57
CA LYS A 189 -13.44 18.17 -8.81
C LYS A 189 -13.37 17.97 -7.30
N ALA A 190 -12.17 17.78 -6.76
CA ALA A 190 -11.94 17.56 -5.33
C ALA A 190 -11.54 18.87 -4.61
N PRO A 191 -11.78 18.99 -3.31
CA PRO A 191 -11.25 20.07 -2.51
C PRO A 191 -9.72 20.13 -2.59
N ILE A 192 -9.16 21.31 -2.88
CA ILE A 192 -7.71 21.54 -2.91
C ILE A 192 -7.31 22.37 -1.69
N ILE A 193 -6.53 21.76 -0.81
CA ILE A 193 -5.95 22.39 0.38
C ILE A 193 -4.58 22.94 -0.01
N VAL A 194 -4.46 24.27 -0.03
CA VAL A 194 -3.19 24.96 -0.26
C VAL A 194 -2.59 25.31 1.11
N THR A 195 -1.37 24.87 1.34
CA THR A 195 -0.64 25.08 2.61
C THR A 195 0.86 25.30 2.35
N ASP A 196 1.67 25.39 3.39
CA ASP A 196 3.13 25.36 3.26
C ASP A 196 3.66 23.93 3.02
N ILE A 197 4.90 23.82 2.56
CA ILE A 197 5.54 22.53 2.20
C ILE A 197 5.62 21.61 3.42
N ASN A 198 6.07 22.10 4.57
CA ASN A 198 6.27 21.28 5.76
C ASN A 198 4.93 20.71 6.26
N SER A 199 3.87 21.52 6.25
CA SER A 199 2.52 21.08 6.60
C SER A 199 2.00 20.00 5.63
N ALA A 200 2.24 20.16 4.33
CA ALA A 200 1.85 19.18 3.33
C ALA A 200 2.57 17.82 3.54
N GLU A 201 3.88 17.84 3.77
CA GLU A 201 4.67 16.65 4.07
C GLU A 201 4.19 15.98 5.37
N LEU A 202 3.93 16.77 6.42
CA LEU A 202 3.47 16.25 7.71
C LEU A 202 2.05 15.66 7.65
N ILE A 203 1.15 16.24 6.86
CA ILE A 203 -0.22 15.72 6.66
C ILE A 203 -0.19 14.26 6.20
N LYS A 204 0.73 13.89 5.31
CA LYS A 204 0.86 12.50 4.84
C LYS A 204 1.23 11.55 5.97
N HIS A 205 2.28 11.85 6.71
CA HIS A 205 2.73 11.03 7.85
C HIS A 205 1.65 10.92 8.93
N ALA A 206 1.05 12.04 9.30
CA ALA A 206 -0.03 12.08 10.30
C ALA A 206 -1.24 11.25 9.86
N SER A 207 -1.65 11.35 8.57
CA SER A 207 -2.77 10.57 8.04
C SER A 207 -2.48 9.07 8.08
N ASN A 208 -1.32 8.62 7.57
CA ASN A 208 -1.01 7.20 7.52
C ASN A 208 -0.81 6.60 8.92
N SER A 209 -0.19 7.33 9.85
CA SER A 209 -0.02 6.88 11.23
C SER A 209 -1.35 6.79 11.98
N PHE A 210 -2.29 7.71 11.73
CA PHE A 210 -3.62 7.65 12.32
C PHE A 210 -4.44 6.46 11.79
N LEU A 211 -4.33 6.16 10.49
CA LEU A 211 -4.99 4.98 9.93
C LEU A 211 -4.41 3.68 10.52
N ALA A 212 -3.09 3.59 10.67
CA ALA A 212 -2.44 2.47 11.34
C ALA A 212 -2.87 2.35 12.82
N LEU A 213 -3.01 3.49 13.53
CA LEU A 213 -3.54 3.53 14.88
C LEU A 213 -4.95 2.95 14.96
N LYS A 214 -5.85 3.30 14.04
CA LYS A 214 -7.23 2.75 14.02
C LYS A 214 -7.24 1.23 13.91
N ILE A 215 -6.36 0.66 13.07
CA ILE A 215 -6.24 -0.81 12.91
C ILE A 215 -5.67 -1.43 14.20
N SER A 216 -4.59 -0.88 14.76
CA SER A 216 -4.02 -1.39 16.01
C SER A 216 -5.00 -1.24 17.18
N TYR A 217 -5.77 -0.14 17.23
CA TYR A 217 -6.79 0.06 18.26
C TYR A 217 -7.86 -1.04 18.23
N ILE A 218 -8.45 -1.29 17.05
CA ILE A 218 -9.50 -2.33 16.97
C ILE A 218 -8.93 -3.74 17.17
N ASN A 219 -7.67 -3.98 16.83
CA ASN A 219 -6.97 -5.22 17.15
C ASN A 219 -6.77 -5.38 18.66
N ALA A 220 -6.43 -4.33 19.39
CA ALA A 220 -6.37 -4.37 20.85
C ALA A 220 -7.76 -4.61 21.46
N VAL A 221 -8.81 -3.97 20.94
CA VAL A 221 -10.21 -4.19 21.38
C VAL A 221 -10.64 -5.63 21.09
N SER A 222 -10.19 -6.25 19.99
CA SER A 222 -10.51 -7.64 19.67
C SER A 222 -10.09 -8.63 20.76
N VAL A 223 -8.99 -8.34 21.46
CA VAL A 223 -8.50 -9.16 22.59
C VAL A 223 -9.48 -9.11 23.76
N LEU A 224 -10.00 -7.93 24.05
CA LEU A 224 -11.02 -7.75 25.10
C LEU A 224 -12.33 -8.42 24.71
N CYS A 225 -12.72 -8.35 23.42
CA CYS A 225 -13.92 -9.04 22.94
C CYS A 225 -13.80 -10.56 23.15
N GLU A 226 -12.68 -11.18 22.79
CA GLU A 226 -12.45 -12.62 23.04
C GLU A 226 -12.52 -12.98 24.53
N ALA A 227 -11.97 -12.14 25.41
CA ALA A 227 -11.96 -12.38 26.84
C ALA A 227 -13.34 -12.20 27.53
N THR A 228 -14.21 -11.36 26.95
CA THR A 228 -15.51 -11.00 27.52
C THR A 228 -16.71 -11.67 26.82
N GLY A 229 -16.48 -12.36 25.71
CA GLY A 229 -17.55 -12.93 24.87
C GLY A 229 -18.25 -11.91 23.98
N ALA A 230 -17.67 -10.70 23.79
CA ALA A 230 -18.20 -9.70 22.86
C ALA A 230 -17.74 -10.01 21.42
N ASN A 231 -18.44 -9.41 20.43
CA ASN A 231 -18.10 -9.52 19.03
C ASN A 231 -17.47 -8.23 18.53
N VAL A 232 -16.20 -8.29 18.10
CA VAL A 232 -15.44 -7.11 17.64
C VAL A 232 -16.06 -6.44 16.41
N GLN A 233 -16.76 -7.17 15.55
CA GLN A 233 -17.41 -6.56 14.38
C GLN A 233 -18.61 -5.69 14.78
N GLU A 234 -19.37 -6.13 15.78
CA GLU A 234 -20.49 -5.35 16.34
C GLU A 234 -19.96 -4.13 17.09
N VAL A 235 -18.91 -4.29 17.90
CA VAL A 235 -18.22 -3.19 18.58
C VAL A 235 -17.70 -2.16 17.58
N ALA A 236 -17.00 -2.62 16.52
CA ALA A 236 -16.47 -1.76 15.47
C ALA A 236 -17.59 -1.05 14.67
N THR A 237 -18.73 -1.70 14.48
CA THR A 237 -19.90 -1.11 13.83
C THR A 237 -20.54 -0.05 14.73
N GLY A 238 -20.79 -0.38 16.01
CA GLY A 238 -21.36 0.57 16.97
C GLY A 238 -20.52 1.83 17.13
N MET A 239 -19.20 1.66 17.30
CA MET A 239 -18.27 2.80 17.34
C MET A 239 -18.27 3.60 16.03
N GLY A 240 -18.24 2.90 14.90
CA GLY A 240 -18.04 3.48 13.58
C GLY A 240 -19.27 4.25 13.04
N LEU A 241 -20.45 4.10 13.65
CA LEU A 241 -21.65 4.90 13.37
C LEU A 241 -21.53 6.34 13.91
N ASP A 242 -20.64 6.60 14.86
CA ASP A 242 -20.31 7.96 15.27
C ASP A 242 -19.40 8.60 14.21
N ASP A 243 -19.89 9.66 13.54
CA ASP A 243 -19.16 10.36 12.47
C ASP A 243 -17.79 10.89 12.92
N ARG A 244 -17.62 11.17 14.21
CA ARG A 244 -16.34 11.60 14.80
C ARG A 244 -15.29 10.49 14.78
N ILE A 245 -15.70 9.23 14.71
CA ILE A 245 -14.85 8.04 14.66
C ILE A 245 -14.78 7.47 13.24
N GLY A 246 -15.94 7.20 12.62
CA GLY A 246 -16.09 6.61 11.31
C GLY A 246 -15.68 5.13 11.25
N ARG A 247 -16.40 4.33 10.46
CA ARG A 247 -16.23 2.87 10.39
C ARG A 247 -14.93 2.39 9.69
N ARG A 248 -14.44 3.20 8.75
CA ARG A 248 -13.26 2.80 7.94
C ARG A 248 -12.03 2.57 8.82
N PHE A 249 -11.23 1.54 8.51
CA PHE A 249 -10.02 1.12 9.23
C PHE A 249 -10.28 0.54 10.64
N LEU A 250 -11.52 0.17 10.98
CA LEU A 250 -11.86 -0.56 12.20
C LEU A 250 -12.19 -2.05 11.91
N ASN A 251 -11.42 -2.70 11.04
CA ASN A 251 -11.53 -4.14 10.81
C ASN A 251 -10.40 -4.85 11.57
N ALA A 252 -10.75 -5.67 12.55
CA ALA A 252 -9.79 -6.50 13.26
C ALA A 252 -9.30 -7.64 12.36
N GLY A 253 -8.01 -7.98 12.48
CA GLY A 253 -7.37 -9.04 11.71
C GLY A 253 -5.96 -9.36 12.22
N ILE A 254 -5.15 -10.06 11.43
CA ILE A 254 -3.79 -10.48 11.79
C ILE A 254 -2.74 -9.34 11.75
N GLY A 255 -3.19 -8.12 11.63
CA GLY A 255 -2.33 -6.92 11.55
C GLY A 255 -2.32 -6.30 10.16
N PHE A 256 -1.73 -5.10 10.09
CA PHE A 256 -1.47 -4.38 8.85
C PHE A 256 -0.06 -4.64 8.34
N GLY A 257 0.11 -4.51 7.03
CA GLY A 257 1.39 -4.63 6.34
C GLY A 257 1.42 -3.75 5.10
N GLY A 258 2.10 -4.22 4.06
CA GLY A 258 2.28 -3.51 2.80
C GLY A 258 3.44 -2.53 2.83
N SER A 259 3.66 -1.87 1.71
CA SER A 259 4.80 -0.98 1.48
C SER A 259 4.70 0.37 2.19
N CYS A 260 3.50 0.77 2.68
CA CYS A 260 3.24 2.11 3.19
C CYS A 260 3.25 2.17 4.72
N PHE A 261 2.27 1.53 5.39
CA PHE A 261 2.08 1.72 6.83
C PHE A 261 3.29 1.37 7.69
N PRO A 262 3.98 0.22 7.53
CA PRO A 262 5.15 -0.09 8.35
C PRO A 262 6.27 0.94 8.16
N LYS A 263 6.54 1.31 6.89
CA LYS A 263 7.57 2.28 6.53
C LYS A 263 7.26 3.68 7.06
N ASP A 264 6.05 4.19 6.80
CA ASP A 264 5.67 5.56 7.12
C ASP A 264 5.54 5.78 8.62
N LEU A 265 5.09 4.74 9.36
CA LEU A 265 5.05 4.77 10.81
C LEU A 265 6.45 4.83 11.41
N SER A 266 7.38 4.00 10.93
CA SER A 266 8.79 4.02 11.35
C SER A 266 9.46 5.36 11.02
N ALA A 267 9.23 5.88 9.82
CA ALA A 267 9.74 7.18 9.40
C ALA A 267 9.20 8.31 10.31
N PHE A 268 7.91 8.29 10.66
CA PHE A 268 7.34 9.32 11.52
C PHE A 268 7.84 9.26 12.96
N ILE A 269 8.06 8.05 13.51
CA ILE A 269 8.75 7.87 14.80
C ILE A 269 10.15 8.47 14.72
N LYS A 270 10.90 8.17 13.65
CA LYS A 270 12.27 8.70 13.47
C LYS A 270 12.29 10.23 13.34
N ILE A 271 11.36 10.81 12.59
CA ILE A 271 11.19 12.26 12.49
C ILE A 271 10.93 12.88 13.88
N SER A 272 10.07 12.25 14.70
CA SER A 272 9.77 12.73 16.04
C SER A 272 11.01 12.70 16.95
N GLU A 273 11.81 11.63 16.87
CA GLU A 273 13.06 11.50 17.64
C GLU A 273 14.10 12.57 17.26
N GLN A 274 14.20 12.90 15.97
CA GLN A 274 15.11 13.94 15.46
C GLN A 274 14.79 15.35 16.02
N VAL A 275 13.51 15.61 16.35
CA VAL A 275 13.10 16.87 16.98
C VAL A 275 13.01 16.76 18.50
N GLY A 276 13.50 15.67 19.10
CA GLY A 276 13.52 15.47 20.54
C GLY A 276 12.21 15.03 21.18
N TYR A 277 11.22 14.55 20.37
CA TYR A 277 9.92 14.10 20.87
C TYR A 277 9.81 12.56 20.81
N ASP A 278 9.58 11.92 21.98
CA ASP A 278 9.31 10.49 22.06
C ASP A 278 7.84 10.20 21.77
N PHE A 279 7.53 9.80 20.54
CA PHE A 279 6.16 9.54 20.11
C PHE A 279 5.71 8.14 20.53
N ARG A 280 5.54 7.91 21.85
CA ARG A 280 5.19 6.61 22.45
C ARG A 280 3.94 6.00 21.84
N LEU A 281 2.93 6.79 21.50
CA LEU A 281 1.69 6.31 20.89
C LEU A 281 1.98 5.53 19.59
N LEU A 282 2.86 6.03 18.73
CA LEU A 282 3.18 5.35 17.47
C LEU A 282 4.05 4.10 17.70
N LYS A 283 4.92 4.10 18.70
CA LYS A 283 5.69 2.91 19.10
C LYS A 283 4.74 1.82 19.59
N GLU A 284 3.70 2.18 20.36
CA GLU A 284 2.68 1.24 20.83
C GLU A 284 1.83 0.69 19.68
N VAL A 285 1.53 1.50 18.66
CA VAL A 285 0.84 1.02 17.43
C VAL A 285 1.63 -0.10 16.76
N GLN A 286 2.96 0.03 16.64
CA GLN A 286 3.83 -1.02 16.09
C GLN A 286 3.84 -2.27 16.98
N HIS A 287 3.93 -2.08 18.29
CA HIS A 287 3.94 -3.18 19.27
C HIS A 287 2.64 -4.00 19.20
N ILE A 288 1.48 -3.33 19.23
CA ILE A 288 0.16 -3.98 19.11
C ILE A 288 0.04 -4.74 17.79
N ASN A 289 0.52 -4.14 16.67
CA ASN A 289 0.49 -4.80 15.37
C ASN A 289 1.32 -6.09 15.34
N ALA A 290 2.52 -6.08 15.93
CA ALA A 290 3.37 -7.26 16.04
C ALA A 290 2.76 -8.33 16.96
N ALA A 291 2.25 -7.93 18.12
CA ALA A 291 1.61 -8.83 19.09
C ALA A 291 0.36 -9.52 18.52
N GLN A 292 -0.34 -8.88 17.59
CA GLN A 292 -1.54 -9.46 16.98
C GLN A 292 -1.20 -10.72 16.15
N MET A 293 -0.11 -10.71 15.41
CA MET A 293 0.37 -11.88 14.67
C MET A 293 0.75 -13.02 15.61
N GLU A 294 1.44 -12.73 16.70
CA GLU A 294 1.81 -13.72 17.70
C GLU A 294 0.59 -14.39 18.34
N ARG A 295 -0.45 -13.60 18.67
CA ARG A 295 -1.71 -14.11 19.19
C ARG A 295 -2.42 -15.04 18.21
N PHE A 296 -2.39 -14.68 16.91
CA PHE A 296 -3.02 -15.51 15.89
C PHE A 296 -2.27 -16.83 15.68
N VAL A 297 -0.95 -16.80 15.63
CA VAL A 297 -0.12 -18.03 15.58
C VAL A 297 -0.37 -18.88 16.80
N LYS A 298 -0.42 -18.28 18.01
CA LYS A 298 -0.75 -19.00 19.23
C LYS A 298 -2.14 -19.66 19.17
N LYS A 299 -3.16 -18.99 18.62
CA LYS A 299 -4.50 -19.57 18.43
C LYS A 299 -4.45 -20.82 17.54
N ILE A 300 -3.63 -20.82 16.51
CA ILE A 300 -3.40 -21.98 15.62
C ILE A 300 -2.70 -23.10 16.40
N THR A 301 -1.62 -22.81 17.12
CA THR A 301 -0.87 -23.80 17.88
C THR A 301 -1.68 -24.38 19.04
N ASP A 302 -2.44 -23.56 19.79
CA ASP A 302 -3.28 -24.05 20.87
C ASP A 302 -4.38 -24.99 20.35
N THR A 303 -4.88 -24.78 19.13
CA THR A 303 -5.93 -25.62 18.53
C THR A 303 -5.38 -26.91 17.93
N LEU A 304 -4.24 -26.85 17.25
CA LEU A 304 -3.62 -27.99 16.57
C LEU A 304 -2.61 -28.74 17.45
N TRP A 305 -2.24 -28.17 18.59
CA TRP A 305 -1.29 -28.64 19.58
C TRP A 305 0.17 -28.66 19.06
N VAL A 306 0.47 -29.50 18.03
CA VAL A 306 1.80 -29.62 17.42
C VAL A 306 1.64 -29.38 15.93
N LEU A 307 2.45 -28.46 15.36
CA LEU A 307 2.40 -28.12 13.93
C LEU A 307 3.36 -28.98 13.10
N LYS A 308 4.37 -29.59 13.74
CA LYS A 308 5.30 -30.48 13.05
C LYS A 308 4.53 -31.62 12.38
N ASP A 309 4.87 -31.87 11.10
CA ASP A 309 4.28 -32.91 10.25
C ASP A 309 2.80 -32.68 9.91
N LYS A 310 2.24 -31.48 10.19
CA LYS A 310 0.91 -31.07 9.73
C LYS A 310 1.02 -30.27 8.44
N THR A 311 -0.01 -30.40 7.62
CA THR A 311 -0.16 -29.59 6.40
C THR A 311 -1.26 -28.55 6.62
N ILE A 312 -0.96 -27.28 6.33
CA ILE A 312 -1.88 -26.16 6.49
C ILE A 312 -2.10 -25.49 5.14
N GLY A 313 -3.37 -25.39 4.73
CA GLY A 313 -3.77 -24.61 3.57
C GLY A 313 -3.83 -23.12 3.91
N VAL A 314 -3.24 -22.25 3.09
CA VAL A 314 -3.25 -20.80 3.32
C VAL A 314 -3.87 -20.09 2.12
N LEU A 315 -4.94 -19.36 2.38
CA LEU A 315 -5.65 -18.51 1.42
C LEU A 315 -5.21 -17.04 1.60
N GLY A 316 -4.48 -16.52 0.60
CA GLY A 316 -3.94 -15.18 0.57
C GLY A 316 -2.46 -15.11 0.92
N LEU A 317 -1.70 -14.38 0.09
CA LEU A 317 -0.27 -14.08 0.24
C LEU A 317 0.01 -12.59 0.11
N ALA A 318 -0.77 -11.87 -0.72
CA ALA A 318 -0.72 -10.41 -0.78
C ALA A 318 -1.10 -9.79 0.59
N PHE A 319 -0.59 -8.59 0.89
CA PHE A 319 -0.84 -7.96 2.18
C PHE A 319 -2.30 -7.53 2.40
N LYS A 320 -3.07 -7.40 1.32
CA LYS A 320 -4.53 -7.16 1.27
C LYS A 320 -5.11 -7.57 -0.09
N GLN A 321 -6.42 -7.49 -0.24
CA GLN A 321 -7.11 -7.75 -1.52
C GLN A 321 -6.77 -6.73 -2.63
N ASN A 322 -7.01 -7.13 -3.87
CA ASN A 322 -6.92 -6.32 -5.10
C ASN A 322 -5.50 -5.79 -5.41
N THR A 323 -4.46 -6.43 -4.88
CA THR A 323 -3.06 -6.11 -5.21
C THR A 323 -2.23 -7.39 -5.32
N ASP A 324 -1.13 -7.32 -6.04
CA ASP A 324 -0.12 -8.38 -6.14
C ASP A 324 1.08 -8.12 -5.19
N ASP A 325 0.99 -7.10 -4.33
CA ASP A 325 2.08 -6.69 -3.44
C ASP A 325 2.18 -7.58 -2.21
N VAL A 326 3.30 -8.24 -2.07
CA VAL A 326 3.63 -9.15 -0.94
C VAL A 326 4.63 -8.54 0.05
N ARG A 327 5.05 -7.28 -0.17
CA ARG A 327 6.02 -6.59 0.71
C ARG A 327 5.43 -6.39 2.11
N SER A 328 6.19 -6.79 3.13
CA SER A 328 5.71 -6.75 4.52
C SER A 328 4.32 -7.36 4.70
N SER A 329 3.98 -8.39 3.93
CA SER A 329 2.67 -9.05 4.03
C SER A 329 2.57 -9.83 5.33
N PRO A 330 1.52 -9.58 6.15
CA PRO A 330 1.22 -10.41 7.31
C PRO A 330 0.98 -11.89 6.94
N ALA A 331 0.46 -12.18 5.75
CA ALA A 331 0.25 -13.54 5.28
C ALA A 331 1.58 -14.26 5.03
N ILE A 332 2.60 -13.58 4.48
CA ILE A 332 3.94 -14.15 4.30
C ILE A 332 4.64 -14.36 5.66
N ASP A 333 4.53 -13.40 6.59
CA ASP A 333 5.08 -13.56 7.96
C ASP A 333 4.43 -14.76 8.66
N LEU A 334 3.11 -14.90 8.55
CA LEU A 334 2.38 -16.06 9.07
C LEU A 334 2.93 -17.37 8.48
N CYS A 335 3.10 -17.45 7.15
CA CYS A 335 3.64 -18.64 6.50
C CYS A 335 5.04 -19.02 7.04
N HIS A 336 5.94 -18.04 7.17
CA HIS A 336 7.27 -18.29 7.72
C HIS A 336 7.23 -18.78 9.19
N ARG A 337 6.33 -18.24 10.01
CA ARG A 337 6.14 -18.69 11.41
C ARG A 337 5.63 -20.12 11.47
N LEU A 338 4.63 -20.47 10.65
CA LEU A 338 4.10 -21.83 10.59
C LEU A 338 5.17 -22.84 10.09
N GLN A 339 5.96 -22.47 9.08
CA GLN A 339 7.09 -23.29 8.62
C GLN A 339 8.15 -23.47 9.72
N LYS A 340 8.45 -22.43 10.50
CA LYS A 340 9.39 -22.51 11.62
C LYS A 340 8.95 -23.49 12.69
N GLU A 341 7.65 -23.63 12.90
CA GLU A 341 7.03 -24.64 13.80
C GLU A 341 6.93 -26.04 13.15
N GLY A 342 7.41 -26.21 11.91
CA GLY A 342 7.49 -27.50 11.22
C GLY A 342 6.27 -27.87 10.38
N ALA A 343 5.35 -26.94 10.12
CA ALA A 343 4.21 -27.19 9.23
C ALA A 343 4.63 -27.20 7.77
N ALA A 344 4.03 -28.11 6.96
CA ALA A 344 4.01 -28.01 5.51
C ALA A 344 2.88 -27.08 5.08
N LEU A 345 3.09 -26.31 4.00
CA LEU A 345 2.09 -25.33 3.56
C LEU A 345 1.64 -25.60 2.12
N ARG A 346 0.34 -25.49 1.89
CA ARG A 346 -0.29 -25.37 0.57
C ARG A 346 -0.87 -23.96 0.47
N VAL A 347 -0.47 -23.21 -0.56
CA VAL A 347 -0.78 -21.76 -0.59
C VAL A 347 -1.46 -21.38 -1.90
N TYR A 348 -2.38 -20.42 -1.81
CA TYR A 348 -3.04 -19.80 -2.96
C TYR A 348 -3.23 -18.31 -2.76
N ASP A 349 -3.02 -17.55 -3.81
CA ASP A 349 -3.40 -16.13 -3.89
C ASP A 349 -3.80 -15.79 -5.32
N PRO A 350 -4.87 -15.02 -5.56
CA PRO A 350 -5.32 -14.70 -6.91
C PRO A 350 -4.31 -13.91 -7.76
N LYS A 351 -3.42 -13.12 -7.13
CA LYS A 351 -2.50 -12.21 -7.83
C LYS A 351 -1.06 -12.21 -7.27
N GLY A 352 -0.87 -12.55 -6.00
CA GLY A 352 0.42 -12.41 -5.31
C GLY A 352 1.38 -13.58 -5.48
N MET A 353 0.97 -14.72 -6.08
CA MET A 353 1.78 -15.94 -6.10
C MET A 353 3.13 -15.75 -6.80
N ASP A 354 3.18 -15.10 -7.96
CA ASP A 354 4.44 -14.93 -8.71
C ASP A 354 5.48 -14.15 -7.91
N LYS A 355 5.07 -13.09 -7.23
CA LYS A 355 5.95 -12.32 -6.35
C LYS A 355 6.30 -13.09 -5.07
N ALA A 356 5.36 -13.86 -4.53
CA ALA A 356 5.57 -14.67 -3.34
C ALA A 356 6.60 -15.81 -3.58
N ARG A 357 6.66 -16.40 -4.77
CA ARG A 357 7.63 -17.48 -5.12
C ARG A 357 9.09 -17.08 -4.87
N ALA A 358 9.40 -15.79 -4.96
CA ALA A 358 10.75 -15.27 -4.72
C ALA A 358 11.15 -15.23 -3.22
N ILE A 359 10.16 -15.21 -2.31
CA ILE A 359 10.39 -14.99 -0.88
C ILE A 359 9.82 -16.09 0.03
N LEU A 360 8.87 -16.88 -0.47
CA LEU A 360 8.24 -17.99 0.25
C LEU A 360 8.55 -19.30 -0.47
N THR A 361 9.56 -20.01 0.02
CA THR A 361 10.05 -21.27 -0.52
C THR A 361 9.57 -22.47 0.32
N ASN A 362 9.74 -23.70 -0.18
CA ASN A 362 9.34 -24.94 0.50
C ASN A 362 7.85 -24.99 0.84
N VAL A 363 7.00 -24.52 -0.10
CA VAL A 363 5.54 -24.59 -0.03
C VAL A 363 4.99 -25.17 -1.34
N THR A 364 3.79 -25.75 -1.27
CA THR A 364 3.05 -26.16 -2.46
C THR A 364 2.14 -25.04 -2.92
N TYR A 365 2.43 -24.42 -4.05
CA TYR A 365 1.54 -23.48 -4.71
C TYR A 365 0.46 -24.23 -5.47
N VAL A 366 -0.80 -23.90 -5.24
CA VAL A 366 -1.94 -24.49 -5.97
C VAL A 366 -2.56 -23.45 -6.90
N ASP A 367 -3.11 -23.92 -8.02
CA ASP A 367 -3.65 -23.02 -9.05
C ASP A 367 -5.13 -22.67 -8.83
N ASP A 368 -5.79 -23.35 -7.89
CA ASP A 368 -7.20 -23.16 -7.55
C ASP A 368 -7.39 -23.11 -6.04
N MET A 369 -8.19 -22.12 -5.56
CA MET A 369 -8.48 -21.96 -4.14
C MET A 369 -9.19 -23.18 -3.54
N ASP A 370 -10.04 -23.88 -4.32
CA ASP A 370 -10.77 -25.04 -3.85
C ASP A 370 -9.89 -26.28 -3.65
N CYS A 371 -8.66 -26.25 -4.21
CA CYS A 371 -7.65 -27.30 -4.01
C CYS A 371 -6.75 -27.06 -2.79
N VAL A 372 -6.82 -25.88 -2.14
CA VAL A 372 -5.92 -25.53 -1.04
C VAL A 372 -6.09 -26.44 0.15
N ALA A 373 -7.29 -26.93 0.39
CA ALA A 373 -7.65 -27.77 1.56
C ALA A 373 -7.26 -29.25 1.38
N GLU A 374 -6.91 -29.70 0.17
CA GLU A 374 -6.69 -31.12 -0.14
C GLU A 374 -5.49 -31.69 0.63
N GLY A 375 -5.77 -32.65 1.52
CA GLY A 375 -4.77 -33.32 2.37
C GLY A 375 -4.24 -32.44 3.50
N CYS A 376 -4.94 -31.35 3.85
CA CYS A 376 -4.54 -30.47 4.95
C CYS A 376 -5.22 -30.86 6.28
N ASP A 377 -4.59 -30.45 7.38
CA ASP A 377 -5.16 -30.56 8.75
C ASP A 377 -6.05 -29.38 9.08
N ALA A 378 -5.79 -28.22 8.48
CA ALA A 378 -6.56 -27.00 8.65
C ALA A 378 -6.37 -26.06 7.46
N ILE A 379 -7.24 -25.06 7.32
CA ILE A 379 -7.05 -23.92 6.43
C ILE A 379 -7.00 -22.61 7.19
N VAL A 380 -6.25 -21.66 6.64
CA VAL A 380 -6.08 -20.31 7.18
C VAL A 380 -6.46 -19.29 6.11
N VAL A 381 -7.30 -18.32 6.45
CA VAL A 381 -7.56 -17.12 5.63
C VAL A 381 -6.66 -16.00 6.13
N ALA A 382 -5.66 -15.64 5.33
CA ALA A 382 -4.65 -14.66 5.70
C ALA A 382 -4.83 -13.30 4.98
N THR A 383 -5.56 -13.28 3.85
CA THR A 383 -5.90 -12.06 3.11
C THR A 383 -7.40 -12.04 2.78
N GLU A 384 -8.01 -10.87 2.83
CA GLU A 384 -9.45 -10.65 2.68
C GLU A 384 -9.92 -10.53 1.21
N TRP A 385 -9.50 -11.43 0.32
CA TRP A 385 -10.00 -11.44 -1.05
C TRP A 385 -11.49 -11.76 -1.10
N ASP A 386 -12.28 -10.94 -1.81
CA ASP A 386 -13.71 -11.23 -1.99
C ASP A 386 -13.98 -12.55 -2.72
N ASP A 387 -13.03 -13.01 -3.53
CA ASP A 387 -13.12 -14.30 -4.20
C ASP A 387 -13.15 -15.48 -3.22
N PHE A 388 -12.48 -15.37 -2.06
CA PHE A 388 -12.49 -16.42 -1.06
C PHE A 388 -13.85 -16.66 -0.40
N LYS A 389 -14.78 -15.68 -0.47
CA LYS A 389 -16.17 -15.87 -0.06
C LYS A 389 -16.92 -16.90 -0.92
N LYS A 390 -16.39 -17.19 -2.12
CA LYS A 390 -16.94 -18.19 -3.05
C LYS A 390 -16.34 -19.57 -2.88
N LEU A 391 -15.44 -19.79 -1.90
CA LEU A 391 -14.82 -21.07 -1.60
C LEU A 391 -15.91 -22.15 -1.43
N ASP A 392 -15.77 -23.27 -2.13
CA ASP A 392 -16.63 -24.42 -1.90
C ASP A 392 -16.33 -25.07 -0.52
N LEU A 393 -17.03 -24.55 0.50
CA LEU A 393 -16.86 -25.01 1.90
C LEU A 393 -17.14 -26.50 2.08
N ALA A 394 -18.01 -27.09 1.26
CA ALA A 394 -18.31 -28.52 1.35
C ALA A 394 -17.17 -29.38 0.76
N ARG A 395 -16.58 -28.94 -0.36
CA ARG A 395 -15.39 -29.56 -0.95
C ARG A 395 -14.17 -29.37 -0.04
N ALA A 396 -13.92 -28.15 0.44
CA ALA A 396 -12.83 -27.86 1.35
C ALA A 396 -12.90 -28.74 2.61
N LYS A 397 -14.10 -28.90 3.20
CA LYS A 397 -14.32 -29.76 4.36
C LYS A 397 -13.99 -31.23 4.11
N LYS A 398 -14.27 -31.75 2.89
CA LYS A 398 -13.93 -33.12 2.52
C LYS A 398 -12.44 -33.34 2.30
N GLY A 399 -11.72 -32.28 1.91
CA GLY A 399 -10.27 -32.30 1.70
C GLY A 399 -9.46 -32.30 2.98
N LEU A 400 -10.05 -31.91 4.11
CA LEU A 400 -9.40 -31.74 5.41
C LEU A 400 -9.49 -33.03 6.27
N SER A 401 -8.46 -33.27 7.07
CA SER A 401 -8.49 -34.30 8.12
C SER A 401 -9.53 -33.97 9.19
N HIS A 402 -9.66 -32.69 9.54
CA HIS A 402 -10.67 -32.13 10.43
C HIS A 402 -11.15 -30.78 9.88
N PRO A 403 -12.44 -30.44 10.00
CA PRO A 403 -12.99 -29.22 9.42
C PRO A 403 -12.59 -27.98 10.26
N ILE A 404 -11.31 -27.64 10.26
CA ILE A 404 -10.75 -26.53 11.03
C ILE A 404 -10.41 -25.36 10.09
N MET A 405 -10.95 -24.18 10.40
CA MET A 405 -10.63 -22.94 9.70
C MET A 405 -10.20 -21.85 10.70
N PHE A 406 -9.05 -21.26 10.43
CA PHE A 406 -8.57 -20.04 11.11
C PHE A 406 -8.76 -18.85 10.18
N ASP A 407 -9.66 -17.96 10.55
CA ASP A 407 -9.96 -16.76 9.75
C ASP A 407 -9.29 -15.53 10.35
N GLY A 408 -8.14 -15.17 9.82
CA GLY A 408 -7.34 -14.02 10.24
C GLY A 408 -7.88 -12.68 9.76
N ARG A 409 -8.99 -12.66 9.00
CA ARG A 409 -9.58 -11.46 8.41
C ARG A 409 -11.07 -11.29 8.70
N ASN A 410 -11.66 -12.22 9.46
CA ASN A 410 -13.10 -12.21 9.76
C ASN A 410 -13.97 -12.16 8.48
N LEU A 411 -13.56 -12.93 7.47
CA LEU A 411 -14.18 -12.94 6.14
C LEU A 411 -15.53 -13.67 6.15
N PHE A 412 -15.63 -14.76 6.92
CA PHE A 412 -16.84 -15.59 7.03
C PHE A 412 -17.66 -15.25 8.26
N ASP A 413 -18.96 -15.56 8.21
CA ASP A 413 -19.84 -15.46 9.38
C ASP A 413 -19.61 -16.64 10.33
N ALA A 414 -19.37 -16.36 11.60
CA ALA A 414 -19.02 -17.39 12.58
C ALA A 414 -20.19 -18.35 12.82
N ALA A 415 -21.43 -17.83 12.93
CA ALA A 415 -22.60 -18.65 13.20
C ALA A 415 -22.96 -19.54 12.00
N GLU A 416 -22.74 -19.08 10.78
CA GLU A 416 -22.91 -19.89 9.59
C GLU A 416 -21.85 -21.01 9.52
N MET A 417 -20.59 -20.70 9.82
CA MET A 417 -19.51 -21.69 9.83
C MET A 417 -19.75 -22.78 10.88
N GLU A 418 -20.22 -22.43 12.07
CA GLU A 418 -20.59 -23.40 13.10
C GLU A 418 -21.75 -24.30 12.66
N LYS A 419 -22.80 -23.71 12.05
CA LYS A 419 -23.94 -24.50 11.49
C LYS A 419 -23.52 -25.49 10.42
N LEU A 420 -22.49 -25.10 9.60
CA LEU A 420 -21.88 -25.98 8.61
C LEU A 420 -20.94 -27.02 9.22
N GLY A 421 -20.76 -27.00 10.56
CA GLY A 421 -19.95 -27.95 11.32
C GLY A 421 -18.45 -27.72 11.17
N TRP A 422 -18.02 -26.48 11.02
CA TRP A 422 -16.62 -26.10 11.08
C TRP A 422 -16.17 -25.79 12.51
N ILE A 423 -14.97 -26.20 12.85
CA ILE A 423 -14.24 -25.65 13.99
C ILE A 423 -13.65 -24.31 13.49
N TYR A 424 -14.41 -23.25 13.69
CA TYR A 424 -14.07 -21.93 13.17
C TYR A 424 -13.44 -21.05 14.24
N LYS A 425 -12.26 -20.53 13.96
CA LYS A 425 -11.51 -19.64 14.86
C LYS A 425 -11.18 -18.37 14.11
N SER A 426 -11.63 -17.23 14.63
CA SER A 426 -11.43 -15.91 14.01
C SER A 426 -10.86 -14.91 15.01
N ILE A 427 -10.86 -13.62 14.70
CA ILE A 427 -10.29 -12.55 15.51
C ILE A 427 -11.42 -11.81 16.25
N GLY A 428 -11.35 -11.75 17.61
CA GLY A 428 -12.23 -10.90 18.41
C GLY A 428 -13.66 -11.41 18.54
N ARG A 429 -13.88 -12.73 18.39
CA ARG A 429 -15.17 -13.37 18.54
C ARG A 429 -15.03 -14.90 18.69
#